data_129d3856beb8718d9644cb76aa55c061
#
_entry.id   129d3856beb8718d9644cb76aa55c061
#
_cell.length_a   1.000
_cell.length_b   1.000
_cell.length_c   1.000
_cell.angle_alpha   90.00
_cell.angle_beta   90.00
_cell.angle_gamma   90.00
#
_symmetry.space_group_name_H-M   'P 1'
#
loop_
_entity.id
_entity.type
_entity.pdbx_description
1 polymer ?
#
loop_
_entity_poly.entity_id
_entity_poly.type
_entity_poly.pdbx_seq_one_letter_code
_entity_poly.pdbx_strand_id
1 'polypeptide(L)'
;MKMNKSILMLMLGATLLGSCDIERFPTYSMSDEQIKNNPASNLDALLNGMYAQLKSWSDPMHRCGEYAGDNMVIRGSSTDAFFEFISYSRTPNNYRLQSFWDSGYKAIAQASNIINMIDEGQSTEIDNSLGECYYVRGMMYFYLCRAYGRPYYQAPEKNLGVPIVNGTPDNILDLQLDDRATVQQTYEQAINDLKKAELLLSTNRGPAYASKAAAQAMLSRIYLYMSGTYENPNREYAQLAVDYSNKVIENSDYSLLPCEEFMKYNTIVPENNPEDIFVVKRVASEYSGYDHYYGIGGMYSNIGGMGWAEMYASEKYIDLLNETGRNDWRPASKKIVDARANFIEPTYTEDNKEVFRFVYVGSDGKKHYAQFDTKHNGDKVSCTDMNGNSYDLTLVSADDEYYTINYNGTEYQGMIDNYIELNREYPQFYIVKCSREGEDSQLHSPVISRLGEIYLNRAEAYAKLGEYDKALTDLNTIRNRSIVNGGYPAGKLNADNAFELIDKERQLELAYQAERSYDVFRNGHSLTRDYPGPHNQHEEVKASDYRVTYYIPQNAINAYPGTLTQNPTDNSGVILK
;
A
#
# COMPACT_ATOMS: atom_id res chain seq x y z
N MET A 1 25.33 80.79 15.30
CA MET A 1 25.15 80.40 13.89
C MET A 1 23.81 79.67 13.75
N LYS A 2 22.76 80.34 13.23
CA LYS A 2 21.40 79.80 13.12
C LYS A 2 21.35 79.02 11.82
N MET A 3 21.28 77.67 11.90
CA MET A 3 21.11 76.79 10.76
C MET A 3 19.68 76.94 10.22
N ASN A 4 19.56 77.23 8.95
CA ASN A 4 18.27 77.47 8.27
C ASN A 4 17.40 76.25 8.27
N LYS A 5 16.17 76.37 8.79
CA LYS A 5 15.17 75.24 8.84
C LYS A 5 14.86 74.60 7.48
N SER A 6 15.11 75.35 6.39
CA SER A 6 14.92 74.88 5.02
C SER A 6 15.96 73.84 4.59
N ILE A 7 17.19 73.87 5.12
CA ILE A 7 18.24 72.86 4.79
C ILE A 7 17.98 71.54 5.57
N LEU A 8 17.40 71.63 6.76
CA LEU A 8 17.05 70.47 7.56
C LEU A 8 15.87 69.72 6.94
N MET A 9 14.91 70.40 6.29
CA MET A 9 13.82 69.81 5.55
C MET A 9 14.25 69.11 4.23
N LEU A 10 15.30 69.68 3.58
CA LEU A 10 15.84 69.07 2.36
C LEU A 10 16.67 67.79 2.65
N MET A 11 17.34 67.74 3.81
CA MET A 11 18.06 66.52 4.23
C MET A 11 17.13 65.43 4.76
N LEU A 12 15.98 65.77 5.33
CA LEU A 12 14.96 64.74 5.71
C LEU A 12 14.17 64.22 4.51
N GLY A 13 14.04 65.00 3.43
CA GLY A 13 13.37 64.56 2.19
C GLY A 13 14.21 63.64 1.30
N ALA A 14 15.55 63.71 1.40
CA ALA A 14 16.46 62.88 0.62
C ALA A 14 16.68 61.47 1.21
N THR A 15 16.30 61.27 2.48
CA THR A 15 16.39 59.93 3.13
C THR A 15 15.13 59.09 2.99
N LEU A 16 14.05 59.62 2.38
CA LEU A 16 12.79 58.90 2.17
C LEU A 16 12.60 58.39 0.74
N LEU A 17 13.56 58.59 -0.18
CA LEU A 17 13.51 58.06 -1.54
C LEU A 17 14.49 56.91 -1.79
N GLY A 18 15.14 56.40 -0.75
CA GLY A 18 15.84 55.11 -0.76
C GLY A 18 14.92 54.00 -0.28
N SER A 19 13.77 53.82 -0.91
CA SER A 19 13.07 52.56 -0.85
C SER A 19 13.93 51.57 -1.63
N CYS A 20 14.97 51.06 -0.99
CA CYS A 20 15.57 49.83 -1.44
C CYS A 20 14.44 48.80 -1.50
N ASP A 21 14.21 48.23 -2.66
CA ASP A 21 13.61 46.93 -2.84
C ASP A 21 14.40 45.94 -1.97
N ILE A 22 13.98 45.80 -0.71
CA ILE A 22 14.49 44.73 0.15
C ILE A 22 13.60 43.51 -0.16
N GLU A 23 13.75 42.95 -1.34
CA GLU A 23 13.46 41.56 -1.53
C GLU A 23 14.42 40.77 -0.63
N ARG A 24 14.05 40.59 0.62
CA ARG A 24 14.73 39.67 1.51
C ARG A 24 14.24 38.25 1.12
N PHE A 25 14.93 37.66 0.17
CA PHE A 25 14.82 36.23 -0.01
C PHE A 25 15.18 35.54 1.31
N PRO A 26 14.36 34.64 1.81
CA PRO A 26 14.72 33.82 2.96
C PRO A 26 16.08 33.17 2.69
N THR A 27 16.99 33.21 3.65
CA THR A 27 18.37 32.70 3.52
C THR A 27 18.41 31.19 3.18
N TYR A 28 17.26 30.52 3.20
CA TYR A 28 17.06 29.08 2.98
C TYR A 28 16.11 28.76 1.82
N SER A 29 15.71 29.73 1.00
CA SER A 29 14.93 29.49 -0.21
C SER A 29 15.64 30.09 -1.42
N MET A 30 15.65 29.36 -2.52
CA MET A 30 16.12 29.84 -3.82
C MET A 30 14.95 30.49 -4.58
N SER A 31 15.23 31.60 -5.28
CA SER A 31 14.23 32.18 -6.18
C SER A 31 14.15 31.39 -7.48
N ASP A 32 12.99 31.42 -8.13
CA ASP A 32 12.80 30.80 -9.46
C ASP A 32 13.85 31.30 -10.46
N GLU A 33 14.23 32.56 -10.39
CA GLU A 33 15.26 33.14 -11.24
C GLU A 33 16.66 32.56 -10.99
N GLN A 34 17.00 32.29 -9.72
CA GLN A 34 18.27 31.61 -9.37
C GLN A 34 18.31 30.20 -9.91
N ILE A 35 17.18 29.48 -9.87
CA ILE A 35 17.06 28.12 -10.39
C ILE A 35 17.15 28.13 -11.91
N LYS A 36 16.40 29.00 -12.59
CA LYS A 36 16.39 29.14 -14.05
C LYS A 36 17.77 29.56 -14.62
N ASN A 37 18.51 30.39 -13.89
CA ASN A 37 19.85 30.83 -14.33
C ASN A 37 20.95 29.78 -14.16
N ASN A 38 20.77 28.80 -13.28
CA ASN A 38 21.71 27.68 -13.12
C ASN A 38 20.97 26.40 -12.67
N PRO A 39 20.18 25.78 -13.55
CA PRO A 39 19.35 24.64 -13.20
C PRO A 39 20.19 23.45 -12.71
N ALA A 40 21.31 23.17 -13.34
CA ALA A 40 22.14 22.01 -13.00
C ALA A 40 22.69 22.06 -11.55
N SER A 41 23.02 23.23 -11.03
CA SER A 41 23.56 23.33 -9.66
C SER A 41 22.49 23.23 -8.56
N ASN A 42 21.21 23.41 -8.91
CA ASN A 42 20.10 23.44 -7.95
C ASN A 42 19.17 22.22 -8.07
N LEU A 43 19.31 21.45 -9.15
CA LEU A 43 18.40 20.38 -9.51
C LEU A 43 18.33 19.27 -8.46
N ASP A 44 19.48 18.86 -7.91
CA ASP A 44 19.53 17.84 -6.87
C ASP A 44 18.76 18.24 -5.61
N ALA A 45 18.83 19.51 -5.21
CA ALA A 45 18.08 20.00 -4.06
C ALA A 45 16.56 20.01 -4.32
N LEU A 46 16.14 20.34 -5.54
CA LEU A 46 14.73 20.31 -5.95
C LEU A 46 14.19 18.87 -6.01
N LEU A 47 14.97 17.94 -6.57
CA LEU A 47 14.61 16.52 -6.61
C LEU A 47 14.51 15.93 -5.19
N ASN A 48 15.47 16.23 -4.32
CA ASN A 48 15.42 15.80 -2.93
C ASN A 48 14.16 16.33 -2.22
N GLY A 49 13.77 17.59 -2.48
CA GLY A 49 12.52 18.16 -2.02
C GLY A 49 11.29 17.41 -2.54
N MET A 50 11.28 17.02 -3.81
CA MET A 50 10.21 16.24 -4.42
C MET A 50 10.11 14.84 -3.78
N TYR A 51 11.22 14.10 -3.64
CA TYR A 51 11.23 12.80 -2.97
C TYR A 51 10.83 12.88 -1.49
N ALA A 52 11.14 13.99 -0.81
CA ALA A 52 10.69 14.22 0.56
C ALA A 52 9.16 14.29 0.68
N GLN A 53 8.43 14.75 -0.36
CA GLN A 53 6.96 14.72 -0.35
C GLN A 53 6.43 13.28 -0.38
N LEU A 54 7.12 12.35 -1.04
CA LEU A 54 6.72 10.93 -1.06
C LEU A 54 6.76 10.31 0.33
N LYS A 55 7.66 10.75 1.20
CA LYS A 55 7.71 10.27 2.59
C LYS A 55 6.44 10.62 3.36
N SER A 56 5.97 11.87 3.22
CA SER A 56 4.71 12.32 3.84
C SER A 56 3.48 11.64 3.23
N TRP A 57 3.53 11.27 1.96
CA TRP A 57 2.45 10.61 1.25
C TRP A 57 2.39 9.10 1.53
N SER A 58 3.53 8.43 1.68
CA SER A 58 3.60 6.96 1.73
C SER A 58 2.91 6.35 2.95
N ASP A 59 2.94 7.00 4.11
CA ASP A 59 2.28 6.52 5.31
C ASP A 59 0.74 6.52 5.17
N PRO A 60 0.07 7.64 4.88
CA PRO A 60 -1.37 7.62 4.66
C PRO A 60 -1.79 6.76 3.46
N MET A 61 -0.99 6.69 2.39
CA MET A 61 -1.24 5.79 1.26
C MET A 61 -1.29 4.34 1.71
N HIS A 62 -0.26 3.89 2.43
CA HIS A 62 -0.15 2.52 2.92
C HIS A 62 -1.33 2.18 3.84
N ARG A 63 -1.58 2.99 4.85
CA ARG A 63 -2.63 2.71 5.84
C ARG A 63 -4.03 2.78 5.25
N CYS A 64 -4.33 3.79 4.45
CA CYS A 64 -5.64 3.88 3.80
C CYS A 64 -5.91 2.67 2.89
N GLY A 65 -4.90 2.20 2.14
CA GLY A 65 -5.04 1.05 1.25
C GLY A 65 -5.09 -0.28 1.98
N GLU A 66 -4.19 -0.53 2.94
CA GLU A 66 -4.11 -1.82 3.63
C GLU A 66 -5.27 -2.03 4.61
N TYR A 67 -5.63 -0.99 5.39
CA TYR A 67 -6.68 -1.10 6.41
C TYR A 67 -8.08 -1.31 5.81
N ALA A 68 -8.28 -0.95 4.56
CA ALA A 68 -9.50 -1.26 3.82
C ALA A 68 -9.55 -2.70 3.29
N GLY A 69 -8.47 -3.48 3.45
CA GLY A 69 -8.36 -4.87 2.99
C GLY A 69 -8.87 -5.90 3.99
N ASP A 70 -8.42 -7.14 3.80
CA ASP A 70 -8.79 -8.32 4.60
C ASP A 70 -7.58 -9.13 5.12
N ASN A 71 -6.36 -8.56 5.03
CA ASN A 71 -5.15 -9.21 5.54
C ASN A 71 -4.91 -8.96 7.04
N MET A 72 -5.63 -8.02 7.63
CA MET A 72 -5.40 -7.57 8.98
C MET A 72 -6.68 -7.25 9.73
N VAL A 73 -6.57 -7.17 11.04
CA VAL A 73 -7.63 -6.76 11.96
C VAL A 73 -7.07 -5.77 12.98
N ILE A 74 -7.90 -4.79 13.37
CA ILE A 74 -7.57 -3.90 14.48
C ILE A 74 -7.99 -4.52 15.81
N ARG A 75 -7.22 -4.29 16.87
CA ARG A 75 -7.59 -4.67 18.23
C ARG A 75 -8.85 -3.94 18.72
N GLY A 76 -9.99 -4.59 18.74
CA GLY A 76 -11.25 -4.00 19.22
C GLY A 76 -11.64 -2.72 18.50
N SER A 77 -11.91 -1.63 19.24
CA SER A 77 -12.25 -0.31 18.71
C SER A 77 -11.08 0.67 18.84
N SER A 78 -10.99 1.64 17.91
CA SER A 78 -10.03 2.73 17.96
C SER A 78 -10.75 4.06 17.72
N THR A 79 -10.21 5.15 18.28
CA THR A 79 -10.64 6.53 17.99
C THR A 79 -9.83 7.18 16.88
N ASP A 80 -8.79 6.52 16.37
CA ASP A 80 -8.04 7.01 15.22
C ASP A 80 -8.90 6.99 13.96
N ALA A 81 -8.76 8.01 13.13
CA ALA A 81 -9.50 8.13 11.87
C ALA A 81 -9.20 6.99 10.87
N PHE A 82 -8.14 6.23 11.03
CA PHE A 82 -7.89 5.01 10.27
C PHE A 82 -8.91 3.91 10.53
N PHE A 83 -9.54 3.89 11.72
CA PHE A 83 -10.62 2.94 12.00
C PHE A 83 -11.77 3.04 10.99
N GLU A 84 -12.04 4.24 10.46
CA GLU A 84 -13.07 4.45 9.45
C GLU A 84 -12.78 3.74 8.11
N PHE A 85 -11.51 3.40 7.82
CA PHE A 85 -11.16 2.59 6.65
C PHE A 85 -11.50 1.12 6.86
N ILE A 86 -11.25 0.60 8.06
CA ILE A 86 -11.58 -0.78 8.45
C ILE A 86 -13.09 -0.96 8.47
N SER A 87 -13.83 -0.01 9.06
CA SER A 87 -15.29 -0.06 9.20
C SER A 87 -16.05 0.43 7.97
N TYR A 88 -15.36 0.95 6.94
CA TYR A 88 -15.97 1.59 5.76
C TYR A 88 -16.95 2.72 6.10
N SER A 89 -16.73 3.40 7.23
CA SER A 89 -17.56 4.52 7.72
C SER A 89 -16.90 5.89 7.46
N ARG A 90 -15.98 5.97 6.51
CA ARG A 90 -15.26 7.20 6.16
C ARG A 90 -16.21 8.34 5.85
N THR A 91 -15.81 9.55 6.26
CA THR A 91 -16.51 10.79 5.97
C THR A 91 -15.58 11.78 5.25
N PRO A 92 -16.11 12.81 4.56
CA PRO A 92 -15.29 13.85 3.93
C PRO A 92 -14.39 14.63 4.92
N ASN A 93 -14.70 14.58 6.22
CA ASN A 93 -13.93 15.26 7.28
C ASN A 93 -12.81 14.39 7.88
N ASN A 94 -12.61 13.17 7.38
CA ASN A 94 -11.53 12.30 7.84
C ASN A 94 -10.17 12.93 7.51
N TYR A 95 -9.36 13.23 8.53
CA TYR A 95 -8.08 13.92 8.34
C TYR A 95 -6.99 13.05 7.67
N ARG A 96 -7.16 11.72 7.67
CA ARG A 96 -6.25 10.80 6.95
C ARG A 96 -6.48 10.86 5.44
N LEU A 97 -7.74 11.01 5.01
CA LEU A 97 -8.07 11.34 3.62
C LEU A 97 -7.43 12.66 3.19
N GLN A 98 -7.54 13.69 4.05
CA GLN A 98 -6.91 14.99 3.82
C GLN A 98 -5.39 14.86 3.65
N SER A 99 -4.71 14.11 4.55
CA SER A 99 -3.26 13.93 4.48
C SER A 99 -2.82 13.22 3.20
N PHE A 100 -3.59 12.19 2.78
CA PHE A 100 -3.29 11.46 1.55
C PHE A 100 -3.45 12.34 0.30
N TRP A 101 -4.54 13.11 0.23
CA TRP A 101 -4.81 14.05 -0.85
C TRP A 101 -3.74 15.15 -0.94
N ASP A 102 -3.50 15.87 0.16
CA ASP A 102 -2.60 17.01 0.20
C ASP A 102 -1.16 16.63 -0.12
N SER A 103 -0.67 15.52 0.44
CA SER A 103 0.70 15.06 0.19
C SER A 103 0.89 14.63 -1.26
N GLY A 104 -0.11 13.97 -1.85
CA GLY A 104 -0.08 13.60 -3.27
C GLY A 104 -0.02 14.82 -4.18
N TYR A 105 -0.88 15.83 -3.93
CA TYR A 105 -0.87 17.05 -4.73
C TYR A 105 0.37 17.92 -4.51
N LYS A 106 0.97 17.92 -3.32
CA LYS A 106 2.27 18.58 -3.10
C LYS A 106 3.37 17.94 -3.96
N ALA A 107 3.40 16.61 -4.05
CA ALA A 107 4.35 15.92 -4.92
C ALA A 107 4.11 16.24 -6.41
N ILE A 108 2.84 16.26 -6.87
CA ILE A 108 2.47 16.64 -8.24
C ILE A 108 2.90 18.08 -8.53
N ALA A 109 2.60 19.02 -7.64
CA ALA A 109 2.95 20.42 -7.82
C ALA A 109 4.47 20.61 -7.91
N GLN A 110 5.24 19.98 -7.04
CA GLN A 110 6.68 20.10 -7.03
C GLN A 110 7.33 19.48 -8.28
N ALA A 111 6.89 18.30 -8.71
CA ALA A 111 7.34 17.69 -9.96
C ALA A 111 6.99 18.57 -11.17
N SER A 112 5.75 19.11 -11.24
CA SER A 112 5.31 19.99 -12.32
C SER A 112 6.08 21.30 -12.36
N ASN A 113 6.38 21.91 -11.21
CA ASN A 113 7.18 23.14 -11.14
C ASN A 113 8.58 22.92 -11.71
N ILE A 114 9.24 21.80 -11.40
CA ILE A 114 10.55 21.45 -11.96
C ILE A 114 10.46 21.26 -13.48
N ILE A 115 9.47 20.50 -13.95
CA ILE A 115 9.23 20.28 -15.38
C ILE A 115 9.01 21.60 -16.13
N ASN A 116 8.27 22.54 -15.53
CA ASN A 116 7.98 23.84 -16.16
C ASN A 116 9.16 24.81 -16.15
N MET A 117 10.12 24.66 -15.22
CA MET A 117 11.27 25.54 -15.08
C MET A 117 12.48 25.13 -15.94
N ILE A 118 12.55 23.88 -16.38
CA ILE A 118 13.75 23.31 -16.97
C ILE A 118 13.42 22.70 -18.32
N ASP A 119 14.12 23.17 -19.37
CA ASP A 119 13.96 22.64 -20.71
C ASP A 119 14.67 21.29 -20.88
N GLU A 120 14.05 20.38 -21.61
CA GLU A 120 14.58 19.08 -22.02
C GLU A 120 15.69 19.23 -23.07
N GLY A 121 16.60 18.26 -23.15
CA GLY A 121 17.64 18.17 -24.17
C GLY A 121 18.90 18.99 -23.86
N GLN A 122 19.04 19.52 -22.65
CA GLN A 122 20.23 20.29 -22.25
C GLN A 122 21.42 19.37 -21.92
N SER A 123 21.18 18.29 -21.20
CA SER A 123 22.14 17.23 -20.91
C SER A 123 21.44 15.94 -20.48
N THR A 124 22.16 14.81 -20.53
CA THR A 124 21.64 13.51 -20.07
C THR A 124 21.25 13.55 -18.58
N GLU A 125 21.98 14.26 -17.72
CA GLU A 125 21.68 14.40 -16.31
C GLU A 125 20.39 15.18 -16.07
N ILE A 126 20.19 16.27 -16.81
CA ILE A 126 18.97 17.08 -16.74
C ILE A 126 17.77 16.26 -17.25
N ASP A 127 17.91 15.59 -18.39
CA ASP A 127 16.86 14.75 -18.94
C ASP A 127 16.50 13.61 -18.00
N ASN A 128 17.48 12.96 -17.36
CA ASN A 128 17.23 11.95 -16.35
C ASN A 128 16.46 12.52 -15.14
N SER A 129 16.82 13.70 -14.66
CA SER A 129 16.15 14.38 -13.57
C SER A 129 14.70 14.78 -13.91
N LEU A 130 14.47 15.24 -15.14
CA LEU A 130 13.11 15.45 -15.64
C LEU A 130 12.33 14.15 -15.73
N GLY A 131 12.98 13.06 -16.14
CA GLY A 131 12.41 11.72 -16.14
C GLY A 131 11.94 11.29 -14.75
N GLU A 132 12.70 11.60 -13.70
CA GLU A 132 12.30 11.36 -12.31
C GLU A 132 11.05 12.18 -11.93
N CYS A 133 10.98 13.44 -12.35
CA CYS A 133 9.79 14.29 -12.12
C CYS A 133 8.55 13.75 -12.83
N TYR A 134 8.67 13.35 -14.10
CA TYR A 134 7.57 12.71 -14.82
C TYR A 134 7.13 11.39 -14.17
N TYR A 135 8.07 10.57 -13.69
CA TYR A 135 7.75 9.35 -12.97
C TYR A 135 6.91 9.64 -11.72
N VAL A 136 7.37 10.56 -10.87
CA VAL A 136 6.68 10.90 -9.61
C VAL A 136 5.29 11.46 -9.91
N ARG A 137 5.15 12.37 -10.89
CA ARG A 137 3.85 12.96 -11.24
C ARG A 137 2.88 11.91 -11.78
N GLY A 138 3.31 11.07 -12.70
CA GLY A 138 2.49 10.00 -13.26
C GLY A 138 2.06 8.97 -12.22
N MET A 139 2.99 8.57 -11.34
CA MET A 139 2.70 7.70 -10.21
C MET A 139 1.65 8.31 -9.28
N MET A 140 1.78 9.59 -8.93
CA MET A 140 0.82 10.27 -8.03
C MET A 140 -0.57 10.36 -8.65
N TYR A 141 -0.69 10.70 -9.93
CA TYR A 141 -2.00 10.70 -10.61
C TYR A 141 -2.67 9.33 -10.57
N PHE A 142 -1.92 8.27 -10.80
CA PHE A 142 -2.47 6.91 -10.70
C PHE A 142 -2.94 6.57 -9.28
N TYR A 143 -2.09 6.79 -8.27
CA TYR A 143 -2.43 6.46 -6.89
C TYR A 143 -3.61 7.26 -6.34
N LEU A 144 -3.68 8.55 -6.67
CA LEU A 144 -4.84 9.37 -6.31
C LEU A 144 -6.09 8.92 -7.06
N CYS A 145 -6.00 8.65 -8.37
CA CYS A 145 -7.16 8.24 -9.14
C CYS A 145 -7.70 6.87 -8.69
N ARG A 146 -6.84 5.89 -8.38
CA ARG A 146 -7.31 4.58 -7.89
C ARG A 146 -8.02 4.65 -6.54
N ALA A 147 -7.71 5.67 -5.72
CA ALA A 147 -8.32 5.88 -4.41
C ALA A 147 -9.63 6.71 -4.49
N TYR A 148 -9.62 7.78 -5.26
CA TYR A 148 -10.73 8.73 -5.35
C TYR A 148 -11.61 8.55 -6.59
N GLY A 149 -11.20 7.76 -7.57
CA GLY A 149 -11.98 7.38 -8.75
C GLY A 149 -12.52 5.96 -8.64
N ARG A 150 -13.52 5.64 -9.49
CA ARG A 150 -14.04 4.27 -9.61
C ARG A 150 -13.03 3.35 -10.29
N PRO A 151 -13.08 2.02 -10.05
CA PRO A 151 -12.31 1.06 -10.84
C PRO A 151 -12.47 1.30 -12.35
N TYR A 152 -11.38 1.24 -13.10
CA TYR A 152 -11.35 1.65 -14.52
C TYR A 152 -12.40 0.95 -15.40
N TYR A 153 -12.78 -0.31 -15.11
CA TYR A 153 -13.81 -1.02 -15.88
C TYR A 153 -15.24 -0.46 -15.70
N GLN A 154 -15.44 0.44 -14.75
CA GLN A 154 -16.74 1.06 -14.43
C GLN A 154 -16.84 2.44 -15.09
N ALA A 155 -17.27 2.50 -16.34
CA ALA A 155 -17.49 3.74 -17.10
C ALA A 155 -16.42 4.83 -16.88
N PRO A 156 -15.15 4.59 -17.23
CA PRO A 156 -14.03 5.49 -16.92
C PRO A 156 -14.15 6.86 -17.59
N GLU A 157 -14.91 6.96 -18.69
CA GLU A 157 -15.20 8.19 -19.42
C GLU A 157 -16.28 9.07 -18.74
N LYS A 158 -17.04 8.51 -17.78
CA LYS A 158 -18.12 9.22 -17.06
C LYS A 158 -17.75 9.47 -15.60
N ASN A 159 -17.13 8.49 -14.95
CA ASN A 159 -16.73 8.62 -13.55
C ASN A 159 -15.56 9.60 -13.41
N LEU A 160 -15.62 10.42 -12.35
CA LEU A 160 -14.58 11.41 -12.07
C LEU A 160 -13.37 10.75 -11.41
N GLY A 161 -12.20 11.08 -11.91
CA GLY A 161 -10.90 10.79 -11.34
C GLY A 161 -10.46 11.89 -10.36
N VAL A 162 -9.39 12.62 -10.70
CA VAL A 162 -8.87 13.73 -9.90
C VAL A 162 -8.52 14.94 -10.78
N PRO A 163 -8.43 16.16 -10.23
CA PRO A 163 -7.99 17.33 -10.98
C PRO A 163 -6.60 17.14 -11.59
N ILE A 164 -6.44 17.51 -12.87
CA ILE A 164 -5.12 17.55 -13.51
C ILE A 164 -4.61 18.99 -13.41
N VAL A 165 -3.49 19.16 -12.69
CA VAL A 165 -2.89 20.47 -12.44
C VAL A 165 -1.46 20.52 -12.98
N ASN A 166 -1.05 21.65 -13.54
CA ASN A 166 0.25 21.82 -14.19
C ASN A 166 1.15 22.79 -13.39
N GLY A 167 1.38 22.47 -12.13
CA GLY A 167 2.24 23.25 -11.25
C GLY A 167 1.54 24.43 -10.55
N THR A 168 2.34 25.29 -9.95
CA THR A 168 1.87 26.49 -9.25
C THR A 168 1.80 27.67 -10.24
N PRO A 169 0.66 28.35 -10.38
CA PRO A 169 0.55 29.50 -11.27
C PRO A 169 1.30 30.72 -10.70
N ASP A 170 1.79 31.58 -11.59
CA ASP A 170 2.49 32.81 -11.21
C ASP A 170 1.56 33.80 -10.47
N ASN A 171 0.27 33.82 -10.81
CA ASN A 171 -0.74 34.65 -10.14
C ASN A 171 -1.79 33.78 -9.44
N ILE A 172 -1.68 33.66 -8.13
CA ILE A 172 -2.61 32.88 -7.31
C ILE A 172 -3.98 33.56 -7.18
N LEU A 173 -4.07 34.89 -7.30
CA LEU A 173 -5.32 35.62 -7.10
C LEU A 173 -6.35 35.40 -8.21
N ASP A 174 -5.89 35.10 -9.41
CA ASP A 174 -6.74 34.85 -10.59
C ASP A 174 -6.83 33.35 -10.93
N LEU A 175 -6.36 32.50 -10.01
CA LEU A 175 -6.35 31.06 -10.24
C LEU A 175 -7.79 30.52 -10.35
N GLN A 176 -8.09 29.89 -11.46
CA GLN A 176 -9.26 29.04 -11.66
C GLN A 176 -8.76 27.64 -12.05
N LEU A 177 -9.18 26.64 -11.32
CA LEU A 177 -8.90 25.25 -11.63
C LEU A 177 -10.15 24.56 -12.14
N ASP A 178 -9.98 23.69 -13.13
CA ASP A 178 -11.04 22.83 -13.63
C ASP A 178 -11.45 21.81 -12.55
N ASP A 179 -12.67 21.32 -12.64
CA ASP A 179 -13.14 20.21 -11.83
C ASP A 179 -12.28 18.94 -12.08
N ARG A 180 -12.60 17.89 -11.41
CA ARG A 180 -11.95 16.59 -11.57
C ARG A 180 -12.04 16.13 -13.03
N ALA A 181 -10.92 15.74 -13.60
CA ALA A 181 -10.89 15.01 -14.86
C ALA A 181 -11.58 13.65 -14.70
N THR A 182 -11.99 13.02 -15.80
CA THR A 182 -12.52 11.66 -15.74
C THR A 182 -11.44 10.65 -15.30
N VAL A 183 -11.86 9.47 -14.87
CA VAL A 183 -10.93 8.36 -14.58
C VAL A 183 -10.06 8.08 -15.80
N GLN A 184 -10.67 8.01 -17.00
CA GLN A 184 -9.94 7.80 -18.25
C GLN A 184 -8.86 8.88 -18.48
N GLN A 185 -9.22 10.15 -18.41
CA GLN A 185 -8.29 11.26 -18.62
C GLN A 185 -7.16 11.27 -17.59
N THR A 186 -7.47 10.93 -16.34
CA THR A 186 -6.46 10.86 -15.27
C THR A 186 -5.46 9.72 -15.53
N TYR A 187 -5.94 8.55 -15.97
CA TYR A 187 -5.07 7.43 -16.34
C TYR A 187 -4.24 7.75 -17.58
N GLU A 188 -4.80 8.44 -18.58
CA GLU A 188 -4.08 8.91 -19.76
C GLU A 188 -2.95 9.88 -19.38
N GLN A 189 -3.20 10.81 -18.45
CA GLN A 189 -2.17 11.71 -17.93
C GLN A 189 -1.05 10.92 -17.23
N ALA A 190 -1.40 9.96 -16.36
CA ALA A 190 -0.42 9.11 -15.68
C ALA A 190 0.44 8.30 -16.68
N ILE A 191 -0.19 7.71 -17.68
CA ILE A 191 0.49 6.94 -18.73
C ILE A 191 1.42 7.82 -19.58
N ASN A 192 0.98 9.01 -19.96
CA ASN A 192 1.79 9.94 -20.74
C ASN A 192 3.04 10.37 -19.98
N ASP A 193 2.89 10.70 -18.70
CA ASP A 193 4.01 11.05 -17.83
C ASP A 193 4.98 9.86 -17.66
N LEU A 194 4.47 8.65 -17.42
CA LEU A 194 5.32 7.48 -17.24
C LEU A 194 6.03 7.03 -18.52
N LYS A 195 5.40 7.18 -19.68
CA LYS A 195 6.06 6.95 -20.99
C LYS A 195 7.16 7.98 -21.24
N LYS A 196 6.91 9.22 -20.86
CA LYS A 196 7.94 10.27 -20.93
C LYS A 196 9.10 9.97 -19.97
N ALA A 197 8.80 9.51 -18.76
CA ALA A 197 9.80 9.04 -17.81
C ALA A 197 10.62 7.87 -18.38
N GLU A 198 9.96 6.84 -18.94
CA GLU A 198 10.66 5.70 -19.58
C GLU A 198 11.64 6.16 -20.68
N LEU A 199 11.27 7.19 -21.44
CA LEU A 199 12.13 7.74 -22.49
C LEU A 199 13.36 8.47 -21.94
N LEU A 200 13.19 9.28 -20.89
CA LEU A 200 14.22 10.17 -20.38
C LEU A 200 15.15 9.49 -19.35
N LEU A 201 14.64 8.51 -18.61
CA LEU A 201 15.41 7.82 -17.59
C LEU A 201 16.45 6.88 -18.23
N SER A 202 17.71 7.24 -18.09
CA SER A 202 18.86 6.51 -18.65
C SER A 202 19.79 5.95 -17.56
N THR A 203 19.63 6.39 -16.31
CA THR A 203 20.50 6.02 -15.19
C THR A 203 19.68 5.30 -14.11
N ASN A 204 20.23 4.23 -13.54
CA ASN A 204 19.70 3.56 -12.37
C ASN A 204 20.53 3.95 -11.13
N ARG A 205 19.94 4.72 -10.22
CA ARG A 205 20.56 5.18 -8.97
C ARG A 205 20.16 4.32 -7.75
N GLY A 206 19.54 3.16 -8.00
CA GLY A 206 19.01 2.28 -6.98
C GLY A 206 17.54 2.53 -6.67
N PRO A 207 16.92 1.68 -5.82
CA PRO A 207 15.45 1.62 -5.65
C PRO A 207 14.84 2.85 -4.97
N ALA A 208 15.64 3.71 -4.35
CA ALA A 208 15.18 4.96 -3.74
C ALA A 208 14.88 6.07 -4.77
N TYR A 209 15.27 5.87 -6.03
CA TYR A 209 15.12 6.83 -7.11
C TYR A 209 14.37 6.21 -8.28
N ALA A 210 13.65 7.04 -9.03
CA ALA A 210 12.99 6.58 -10.24
C ALA A 210 14.00 6.10 -11.28
N SER A 211 13.65 5.02 -11.96
CA SER A 211 14.45 4.41 -13.02
C SER A 211 13.54 4.03 -14.19
N LYS A 212 14.13 3.73 -15.34
CA LYS A 212 13.37 3.21 -16.49
C LYS A 212 12.55 1.97 -16.10
N ALA A 213 13.13 1.06 -15.33
CA ALA A 213 12.43 -0.13 -14.84
C ALA A 213 11.27 0.22 -13.90
N ALA A 214 11.42 1.25 -13.05
CA ALA A 214 10.34 1.73 -12.20
C ALA A 214 9.16 2.28 -13.04
N ALA A 215 9.44 3.04 -14.10
CA ALA A 215 8.40 3.52 -15.01
C ALA A 215 7.71 2.36 -15.73
N GLN A 216 8.46 1.37 -16.20
CA GLN A 216 7.92 0.16 -16.84
C GLN A 216 7.08 -0.69 -15.88
N ALA A 217 7.51 -0.86 -14.64
CA ALA A 217 6.78 -1.56 -13.59
C ALA A 217 5.43 -0.86 -13.29
N MET A 218 5.43 0.47 -13.19
CA MET A 218 4.21 1.24 -12.98
C MET A 218 3.28 1.16 -14.19
N LEU A 219 3.79 1.21 -15.42
CA LEU A 219 2.99 1.03 -16.64
C LEU A 219 2.38 -0.37 -16.71
N SER A 220 3.12 -1.42 -16.32
CA SER A 220 2.57 -2.78 -16.20
C SER A 220 1.34 -2.80 -15.27
N ARG A 221 1.46 -2.21 -14.09
CA ARG A 221 0.36 -2.12 -13.11
C ARG A 221 -0.82 -1.32 -13.65
N ILE A 222 -0.59 -0.15 -14.23
CA ILE A 222 -1.66 0.71 -14.77
C ILE A 222 -2.42 -0.01 -15.89
N TYR A 223 -1.73 -0.62 -16.85
CA TYR A 223 -2.39 -1.38 -17.90
C TYR A 223 -3.13 -2.60 -17.39
N LEU A 224 -2.63 -3.26 -16.33
CA LEU A 224 -3.37 -4.32 -15.65
C LEU A 224 -4.68 -3.79 -15.02
N TYR A 225 -4.66 -2.62 -14.39
CA TYR A 225 -5.87 -1.97 -13.85
C TYR A 225 -6.87 -1.61 -14.96
N MET A 226 -6.40 -1.28 -16.16
CA MET A 226 -7.24 -0.99 -17.33
C MET A 226 -7.70 -2.25 -18.07
N SER A 227 -7.16 -3.42 -17.76
CA SER A 227 -7.40 -4.67 -18.50
C SER A 227 -8.79 -5.29 -18.26
N GLY A 228 -9.67 -4.61 -17.51
CA GLY A 228 -11.02 -5.10 -17.23
C GLY A 228 -11.05 -6.24 -16.20
N THR A 229 -12.19 -6.93 -16.10
CA THR A 229 -12.37 -8.10 -15.23
C THR A 229 -12.00 -9.40 -15.94
N TYR A 230 -11.95 -10.50 -15.21
CA TYR A 230 -11.72 -11.82 -15.83
C TYR A 230 -12.85 -12.24 -16.78
N GLU A 231 -14.11 -11.83 -16.48
CA GLU A 231 -15.28 -12.13 -17.31
C GLU A 231 -15.38 -11.21 -18.53
N ASN A 232 -14.88 -9.97 -18.41
CA ASN A 232 -14.92 -8.96 -19.47
C ASN A 232 -13.55 -8.29 -19.65
N PRO A 233 -12.54 -9.02 -20.14
CA PRO A 233 -11.19 -8.50 -20.26
C PRO A 233 -11.06 -7.54 -21.43
N ASN A 234 -10.34 -6.43 -21.21
CA ASN A 234 -9.81 -5.62 -22.30
C ASN A 234 -8.47 -6.23 -22.74
N ARG A 235 -8.49 -6.96 -23.86
CA ARG A 235 -7.34 -7.72 -24.36
C ARG A 235 -6.16 -6.83 -24.79
N GLU A 236 -6.43 -5.61 -25.27
CA GLU A 236 -5.38 -4.67 -25.66
C GLU A 236 -4.57 -4.23 -24.43
N TYR A 237 -5.25 -3.80 -23.37
CA TYR A 237 -4.58 -3.41 -22.13
C TYR A 237 -3.96 -4.60 -21.41
N ALA A 238 -4.56 -5.78 -21.46
CA ALA A 238 -3.93 -6.99 -20.94
C ALA A 238 -2.61 -7.30 -21.68
N GLN A 239 -2.57 -7.16 -23.01
CA GLN A 239 -1.34 -7.36 -23.77
C GLN A 239 -0.28 -6.29 -23.41
N LEU A 240 -0.65 -5.03 -23.26
CA LEU A 240 0.28 -3.99 -22.82
C LEU A 240 0.83 -4.26 -21.42
N ALA A 241 0.01 -4.79 -20.50
CA ALA A 241 0.49 -5.21 -19.19
C ALA A 241 1.53 -6.34 -19.30
N VAL A 242 1.33 -7.31 -20.19
CA VAL A 242 2.33 -8.37 -20.49
C VAL A 242 3.62 -7.73 -21.04
N ASP A 243 3.50 -6.84 -22.03
CA ASP A 243 4.65 -6.27 -22.72
C ASP A 243 5.54 -5.45 -21.76
N TYR A 244 4.92 -4.65 -20.89
CA TYR A 244 5.67 -3.90 -19.87
C TYR A 244 6.22 -4.79 -18.75
N SER A 245 5.52 -5.85 -18.38
CA SER A 245 6.05 -6.85 -17.44
C SER A 245 7.28 -7.56 -18.01
N ASN A 246 7.26 -7.92 -19.31
CA ASN A 246 8.40 -8.53 -19.98
C ASN A 246 9.65 -7.65 -19.90
N LYS A 247 9.53 -6.33 -20.18
CA LYS A 247 10.65 -5.39 -20.10
C LYS A 247 11.32 -5.39 -18.73
N VAL A 248 10.55 -5.54 -17.66
CA VAL A 248 11.08 -5.56 -16.28
C VAL A 248 11.68 -6.93 -15.95
N ILE A 249 10.98 -8.02 -16.28
CA ILE A 249 11.43 -9.39 -15.95
C ILE A 249 12.71 -9.77 -16.73
N GLU A 250 12.85 -9.28 -17.96
CA GLU A 250 14.03 -9.50 -18.79
C GLU A 250 15.21 -8.60 -18.41
N ASN A 251 15.01 -7.63 -17.52
CA ASN A 251 16.10 -6.78 -17.03
C ASN A 251 16.94 -7.52 -16.00
N SER A 252 18.20 -7.76 -16.32
CA SER A 252 19.16 -8.50 -15.47
C SER A 252 19.54 -7.79 -14.16
N ASP A 253 19.14 -6.53 -13.97
CA ASP A 253 19.37 -5.79 -12.72
C ASP A 253 18.52 -6.33 -11.55
N TYR A 254 17.47 -7.09 -11.87
CA TYR A 254 16.50 -7.60 -10.88
C TYR A 254 16.43 -9.12 -10.89
N SER A 255 16.26 -9.71 -9.72
CA SER A 255 16.05 -11.15 -9.56
C SER A 255 15.23 -11.46 -8.32
N LEU A 256 14.47 -12.56 -8.37
CA LEU A 256 13.75 -13.03 -7.18
C LEU A 256 14.73 -13.54 -6.14
N LEU A 257 14.49 -13.20 -4.89
CA LEU A 257 15.21 -13.76 -3.75
C LEU A 257 14.98 -15.29 -3.66
N PRO A 258 16.00 -16.09 -3.37
CA PRO A 258 15.81 -17.48 -2.98
C PRO A 258 14.91 -17.59 -1.73
N CYS A 259 14.24 -18.72 -1.52
CA CYS A 259 13.29 -18.93 -0.43
C CYS A 259 13.85 -18.52 0.95
N GLU A 260 15.05 -18.97 1.28
CA GLU A 260 15.70 -18.69 2.59
C GLU A 260 15.99 -17.19 2.79
N GLU A 261 16.34 -16.47 1.73
CA GLU A 261 16.56 -15.02 1.79
C GLU A 261 15.24 -14.27 1.81
N PHE A 262 14.23 -14.75 1.07
CA PHE A 262 12.89 -14.16 1.08
C PHE A 262 12.22 -14.24 2.46
N MET A 263 12.49 -15.27 3.24
CA MET A 263 12.06 -15.36 4.64
C MET A 263 12.55 -14.18 5.50
N LYS A 264 13.60 -13.49 5.05
CA LYS A 264 14.21 -12.33 5.72
C LYS A 264 14.00 -11.04 4.95
N TYR A 265 13.11 -11.03 3.97
CA TYR A 265 12.85 -9.91 3.07
C TYR A 265 12.75 -8.57 3.81
N ASN A 266 12.03 -8.54 4.93
CA ASN A 266 11.79 -7.34 5.72
C ASN A 266 13.02 -6.80 6.46
N THR A 267 14.11 -7.57 6.57
CA THR A 267 15.37 -7.12 7.21
C THR A 267 16.39 -6.58 6.21
N ILE A 268 16.18 -6.83 4.92
CA ILE A 268 17.09 -6.39 3.86
C ILE A 268 16.84 -4.91 3.58
N VAL A 269 17.90 -4.10 3.61
CA VAL A 269 17.78 -2.71 3.14
C VAL A 269 17.49 -2.69 1.64
N PRO A 270 16.63 -1.79 1.14
CA PRO A 270 16.20 -1.81 -0.26
C PRO A 270 17.35 -1.78 -1.28
N GLU A 271 18.43 -1.08 -0.98
CA GLU A 271 19.61 -0.98 -1.85
C GLU A 271 20.33 -2.32 -2.07
N ASN A 272 20.11 -3.29 -1.19
CA ASN A 272 20.67 -4.64 -1.25
C ASN A 272 19.63 -5.70 -1.65
N ASN A 273 18.38 -5.29 -1.90
CA ASN A 273 17.31 -6.21 -2.24
C ASN A 273 17.11 -6.26 -3.78
N PRO A 274 17.46 -7.36 -4.44
CA PRO A 274 17.37 -7.47 -5.89
C PRO A 274 15.93 -7.53 -6.42
N GLU A 275 14.92 -7.69 -5.55
CA GLU A 275 13.50 -7.60 -5.95
C GLU A 275 12.98 -6.16 -5.98
N ASP A 276 13.57 -5.23 -5.22
CA ASP A 276 13.04 -3.88 -5.06
C ASP A 276 13.36 -3.00 -6.27
N ILE A 277 12.32 -2.52 -6.93
CA ILE A 277 12.41 -1.68 -8.14
C ILE A 277 12.26 -0.21 -7.78
N PHE A 278 11.28 0.12 -6.93
CA PHE A 278 11.09 1.46 -6.39
C PHE A 278 10.46 1.42 -5.00
N VAL A 279 11.08 2.13 -4.08
CA VAL A 279 10.62 2.27 -2.68
C VAL A 279 10.63 3.73 -2.25
N VAL A 280 9.79 4.08 -1.29
CA VAL A 280 9.89 5.36 -0.60
C VAL A 280 10.87 5.20 0.57
N LYS A 281 12.16 5.50 0.33
CA LYS A 281 13.22 5.26 1.29
C LYS A 281 13.02 6.02 2.59
N ARG A 282 13.10 5.28 3.70
CA ARG A 282 13.09 5.81 5.07
C ARG A 282 14.44 5.52 5.74
N VAL A 283 14.79 6.37 6.69
CA VAL A 283 16.03 6.20 7.48
C VAL A 283 15.73 6.35 8.97
N ALA A 284 16.49 5.65 9.81
CA ALA A 284 16.26 5.61 11.26
C ALA A 284 16.26 7.02 11.91
N SER A 285 17.06 7.95 11.40
CA SER A 285 17.11 9.31 11.91
C SER A 285 15.82 10.14 11.70
N GLU A 286 14.89 9.67 10.88
CA GLU A 286 13.56 10.30 10.70
C GLU A 286 12.62 9.98 11.87
N TYR A 287 12.91 8.93 12.64
CA TYR A 287 12.12 8.47 13.76
C TYR A 287 12.78 8.89 15.07
N SER A 288 12.58 10.15 15.48
CA SER A 288 13.09 10.68 16.74
C SER A 288 12.03 10.60 17.85
N GLY A 289 12.47 10.35 19.09
CA GLY A 289 11.57 10.31 20.24
C GLY A 289 10.50 9.24 20.14
N TYR A 290 9.24 9.63 20.01
CA TYR A 290 8.10 8.72 19.91
C TYR A 290 7.62 8.44 18.49
N ASP A 291 8.29 8.96 17.46
CA ASP A 291 7.80 8.85 16.08
C ASP A 291 7.75 7.40 15.59
N HIS A 292 8.65 6.54 16.06
CA HIS A 292 8.64 5.11 15.73
C HIS A 292 7.37 4.38 16.22
N TYR A 293 6.68 4.86 17.25
CA TYR A 293 5.42 4.26 17.70
C TYR A 293 4.29 4.45 16.69
N TYR A 294 4.32 5.56 15.96
CA TYR A 294 3.26 5.96 15.03
C TYR A 294 3.55 5.57 13.58
N GLY A 295 4.78 5.17 13.26
CA GLY A 295 5.15 4.67 11.95
C GLY A 295 4.45 3.35 11.61
N ILE A 296 4.49 2.95 10.34
CA ILE A 296 3.84 1.72 9.86
C ILE A 296 4.30 0.52 10.69
N GLY A 297 5.61 0.35 10.90
CA GLY A 297 6.16 -0.75 11.70
C GLY A 297 5.66 -0.76 13.15
N GLY A 298 5.60 0.42 13.78
CA GLY A 298 5.12 0.57 15.15
C GLY A 298 3.63 0.30 15.34
N MET A 299 2.82 0.52 14.30
CA MET A 299 1.39 0.19 14.33
C MET A 299 1.15 -1.31 14.19
N TYR A 300 2.05 -2.04 13.52
CA TYR A 300 1.92 -3.46 13.21
C TYR A 300 2.61 -4.38 14.22
N SER A 301 3.56 -3.87 15.00
CA SER A 301 4.31 -4.68 15.96
C SER A 301 4.79 -3.85 17.16
N ASN A 302 5.13 -4.53 18.25
CA ASN A 302 5.74 -3.92 19.44
C ASN A 302 7.09 -4.57 19.75
N ILE A 303 7.98 -4.57 18.75
CA ILE A 303 9.31 -5.18 18.88
C ILE A 303 10.15 -4.34 19.87
N GLY A 304 10.63 -4.99 20.92
CA GLY A 304 11.43 -4.32 21.95
C GLY A 304 10.71 -3.19 22.70
N GLY A 305 9.37 -3.20 22.75
CA GLY A 305 8.59 -2.14 23.38
C GLY A 305 8.45 -0.86 22.53
N MET A 306 8.82 -0.90 21.26
CA MET A 306 8.95 0.27 20.38
C MET A 306 7.77 0.44 19.41
N GLY A 307 6.58 -0.05 19.74
CA GLY A 307 5.41 0.08 18.87
C GLY A 307 4.09 0.00 19.63
N TRP A 308 3.02 0.47 19.00
CA TRP A 308 1.66 0.39 19.54
C TRP A 308 1.01 -0.96 19.31
N ALA A 309 1.37 -1.65 18.23
CA ALA A 309 0.80 -2.94 17.83
C ALA A 309 -0.74 -2.91 17.89
N GLU A 310 -1.35 -2.04 17.13
CA GLU A 310 -2.82 -1.94 17.06
C GLU A 310 -3.44 -2.84 16.00
N MET A 311 -2.62 -3.27 15.04
CA MET A 311 -3.04 -4.06 13.89
C MET A 311 -2.35 -5.41 13.93
N TYR A 312 -3.14 -6.46 13.71
CA TYR A 312 -2.69 -7.85 13.72
C TYR A 312 -3.05 -8.53 12.40
N ALA A 313 -2.33 -9.60 12.05
CA ALA A 313 -2.71 -10.43 10.93
C ALA A 313 -4.13 -11.00 11.15
N SER A 314 -4.97 -10.96 10.10
CA SER A 314 -6.31 -11.52 10.16
C SER A 314 -6.27 -13.05 10.15
N GLU A 315 -7.28 -13.69 10.73
CA GLU A 315 -7.44 -15.14 10.64
C GLU A 315 -7.48 -15.62 9.18
N LYS A 316 -8.20 -14.91 8.32
CA LYS A 316 -8.27 -15.22 6.88
C LYS A 316 -6.88 -15.30 6.24
N TYR A 317 -5.98 -14.37 6.57
CA TYR A 317 -4.61 -14.39 6.06
C TYR A 317 -3.79 -15.56 6.64
N ILE A 318 -3.96 -15.87 7.92
CA ILE A 318 -3.30 -17.00 8.59
C ILE A 318 -3.78 -18.32 8.01
N ASP A 319 -5.09 -18.49 7.78
CA ASP A 319 -5.66 -19.66 7.16
C ASP A 319 -5.15 -19.86 5.74
N LEU A 320 -5.04 -18.77 4.96
CA LEU A 320 -4.48 -18.82 3.62
C LEU A 320 -3.01 -19.25 3.62
N LEU A 321 -2.21 -18.79 4.57
CA LEU A 321 -0.82 -19.24 4.77
C LEU A 321 -0.74 -20.75 5.09
N ASN A 322 -1.73 -21.29 5.77
CA ASN A 322 -1.78 -22.70 6.19
C ASN A 322 -2.49 -23.62 5.18
N GLU A 323 -2.98 -23.10 4.04
CA GLU A 323 -3.76 -23.90 3.06
C GLU A 323 -2.97 -25.08 2.48
N THR A 324 -1.64 -24.96 2.36
CA THR A 324 -0.76 -26.02 1.83
C THR A 324 -0.10 -26.88 2.91
N GLY A 325 -0.34 -26.56 4.17
CA GLY A 325 0.23 -27.21 5.35
C GLY A 325 0.45 -26.20 6.46
N ARG A 326 0.36 -26.65 7.70
CA ARG A 326 0.48 -25.80 8.87
C ARG A 326 1.87 -25.17 8.98
N ASN A 327 1.91 -23.85 9.13
CA ASN A 327 3.09 -23.16 9.61
C ASN A 327 3.11 -23.21 11.16
N ASP A 328 4.16 -23.74 11.71
CA ASP A 328 4.37 -23.85 13.17
C ASP A 328 5.46 -22.88 13.61
N TRP A 329 5.10 -21.87 14.37
CA TRP A 329 6.03 -20.85 14.91
C TRP A 329 6.58 -21.20 16.29
N ARG A 330 6.07 -22.27 16.95
CA ARG A 330 6.50 -22.67 18.30
C ARG A 330 8.02 -22.90 18.32
N PRO A 331 8.77 -22.34 19.29
CA PRO A 331 10.24 -22.45 19.30
C PRO A 331 10.77 -23.89 19.31
N ALA A 332 10.01 -24.83 19.92
CA ALA A 332 10.42 -26.23 20.04
C ALA A 332 10.20 -27.06 18.76
N SER A 333 9.28 -26.65 17.91
CA SER A 333 8.84 -27.41 16.73
C SER A 333 8.76 -26.55 15.46
N LYS A 334 9.46 -25.42 15.42
CA LYS A 334 9.34 -24.45 14.32
C LYS A 334 9.46 -25.12 12.93
N LYS A 335 8.37 -25.06 12.16
CA LYS A 335 8.28 -25.59 10.80
C LYS A 335 7.53 -24.57 9.95
N ILE A 336 8.22 -23.93 9.04
CA ILE A 336 7.62 -22.98 8.10
C ILE A 336 7.42 -23.70 6.76
N VAL A 337 6.17 -23.78 6.32
CA VAL A 337 5.77 -24.37 5.03
C VAL A 337 5.76 -23.31 3.94
N ASP A 338 5.17 -22.16 4.22
CA ASP A 338 5.17 -21.00 3.33
C ASP A 338 6.11 -19.93 3.89
N ALA A 339 7.11 -19.53 3.12
CA ALA A 339 8.11 -18.53 3.52
C ALA A 339 7.48 -17.21 4.00
N ARG A 340 6.29 -16.85 3.47
CA ARG A 340 5.56 -15.64 3.84
C ARG A 340 5.00 -15.67 5.25
N ALA A 341 4.94 -16.85 5.89
CA ALA A 341 4.61 -16.98 7.30
C ALA A 341 5.65 -16.31 8.24
N ASN A 342 6.86 -16.04 7.75
CA ASN A 342 7.85 -15.25 8.49
C ASN A 342 7.53 -13.75 8.53
N PHE A 343 6.50 -13.30 7.81
CA PHE A 343 6.05 -11.90 7.82
C PHE A 343 5.02 -11.60 8.92
N ILE A 344 4.65 -12.63 9.69
CA ILE A 344 3.85 -12.50 10.90
C ILE A 344 4.52 -13.26 12.06
N GLU A 345 4.26 -12.84 13.28
CA GLU A 345 4.89 -13.39 14.47
C GLU A 345 3.86 -13.50 15.61
N PRO A 346 3.48 -14.72 16.05
CA PRO A 346 2.59 -14.89 17.18
C PRO A 346 3.30 -14.51 18.49
N THR A 347 2.61 -13.79 19.37
CA THR A 347 3.12 -13.39 20.69
C THR A 347 2.81 -14.47 21.70
N TYR A 348 3.59 -15.54 21.69
CA TYR A 348 3.47 -16.62 22.68
C TYR A 348 3.81 -16.12 24.09
N THR A 349 3.06 -16.62 25.09
CA THR A 349 3.42 -16.38 26.49
C THR A 349 4.70 -17.12 26.87
N GLU A 350 5.43 -16.60 27.86
CA GLU A 350 6.73 -17.14 28.28
C GLU A 350 6.65 -18.59 28.83
N ASP A 351 5.50 -18.97 29.38
CA ASP A 351 5.27 -20.31 29.91
C ASP A 351 5.02 -21.37 28.83
N ASN A 352 4.90 -20.99 27.58
CA ASN A 352 4.59 -21.84 26.42
C ASN A 352 3.38 -22.76 26.68
N LYS A 353 2.39 -22.26 27.37
CA LYS A 353 1.18 -23.02 27.74
C LYS A 353 0.49 -23.52 26.48
N GLU A 354 0.24 -24.82 26.42
CA GLU A 354 -0.43 -25.45 25.30
C GLU A 354 -1.95 -25.23 25.38
N VAL A 355 -2.56 -24.85 24.23
CA VAL A 355 -3.99 -24.61 24.10
C VAL A 355 -4.53 -25.17 22.80
N PHE A 356 -5.82 -25.49 22.79
CA PHE A 356 -6.58 -25.68 21.56
C PHE A 356 -7.18 -24.33 21.15
N ARG A 357 -6.79 -23.83 19.98
CA ARG A 357 -7.24 -22.55 19.44
C ARG A 357 -8.18 -22.76 18.27
N PHE A 358 -9.33 -22.11 18.29
CA PHE A 358 -10.34 -22.17 17.24
C PHE A 358 -11.19 -20.90 17.20
N VAL A 359 -11.97 -20.76 16.13
CA VAL A 359 -12.99 -19.70 15.99
C VAL A 359 -14.36 -20.32 16.09
N TYR A 360 -15.24 -19.71 16.87
CA TYR A 360 -16.62 -20.16 17.05
C TYR A 360 -17.62 -19.02 16.85
N VAL A 361 -18.89 -19.36 16.59
CA VAL A 361 -19.98 -18.39 16.53
C VAL A 361 -20.61 -18.26 17.91
N GLY A 362 -20.59 -17.04 18.46
CA GLY A 362 -21.17 -16.72 19.77
C GLY A 362 -22.69 -16.63 19.73
N SER A 363 -23.30 -16.45 20.91
CA SER A 363 -24.75 -16.24 21.04
C SER A 363 -25.24 -14.91 20.39
N ASP A 364 -24.33 -13.99 20.14
CA ASP A 364 -24.55 -12.74 19.41
C ASP A 364 -24.53 -12.92 17.87
N GLY A 365 -24.31 -14.16 17.40
CA GLY A 365 -24.19 -14.50 15.97
C GLY A 365 -22.87 -14.09 15.32
N LYS A 366 -21.90 -13.63 16.12
CA LYS A 366 -20.58 -13.18 15.63
C LYS A 366 -19.52 -14.25 15.85
N LYS A 367 -18.46 -14.17 15.05
CA LYS A 367 -17.28 -15.00 15.22
C LYS A 367 -16.39 -14.48 16.34
N HIS A 368 -15.90 -15.39 17.17
CA HIS A 368 -15.04 -15.14 18.32
C HIS A 368 -13.85 -16.10 18.32
N TYR A 369 -12.72 -15.64 18.85
CA TYR A 369 -11.56 -16.49 19.12
C TYR A 369 -11.71 -17.23 20.45
N ALA A 370 -11.25 -18.48 20.50
CA ALA A 370 -11.11 -19.25 21.73
C ALA A 370 -9.71 -19.85 21.84
N GLN A 371 -9.19 -19.93 23.07
CA GLN A 371 -7.98 -20.64 23.43
C GLN A 371 -8.27 -21.42 24.72
N PHE A 372 -8.49 -22.73 24.60
CA PHE A 372 -8.84 -23.63 25.70
C PHE A 372 -7.66 -24.49 26.11
N ASP A 373 -7.43 -24.64 27.39
CA ASP A 373 -6.33 -25.43 27.96
C ASP A 373 -6.41 -26.88 27.53
N THR A 374 -5.36 -27.43 26.91
CA THR A 374 -5.30 -28.82 26.46
C THR A 374 -4.92 -29.79 27.61
N LYS A 375 -5.40 -31.03 27.50
CA LYS A 375 -5.03 -32.16 28.37
C LYS A 375 -4.86 -33.40 27.51
N HIS A 376 -3.71 -34.04 27.64
CA HIS A 376 -3.39 -35.32 27.03
C HIS A 376 -3.62 -36.47 28.02
N ASN A 377 -4.34 -37.51 27.58
CA ASN A 377 -4.55 -38.74 28.35
C ASN A 377 -4.35 -39.95 27.43
N GLY A 378 -3.09 -40.35 27.28
CA GLY A 378 -2.66 -41.31 26.26
C GLY A 378 -2.90 -40.71 24.85
N ASP A 379 -3.58 -41.51 24.01
CA ASP A 379 -3.92 -41.06 22.62
C ASP A 379 -5.13 -40.10 22.55
N LYS A 380 -5.77 -39.85 23.71
CA LYS A 380 -6.93 -38.93 23.76
C LYS A 380 -6.49 -37.53 24.15
N VAL A 381 -6.99 -36.56 23.41
CA VAL A 381 -6.80 -35.15 23.71
C VAL A 381 -8.15 -34.50 24.01
N SER A 382 -8.18 -33.70 25.06
CA SER A 382 -9.34 -32.89 25.44
C SER A 382 -8.90 -31.45 25.71
N CYS A 383 -9.84 -30.54 25.78
CA CYS A 383 -9.56 -29.18 26.20
C CYS A 383 -10.57 -28.72 27.25
N THR A 384 -10.22 -27.69 28.02
CA THR A 384 -11.05 -27.14 29.08
C THR A 384 -11.21 -25.64 28.92
N ASP A 385 -12.45 -25.15 28.93
CA ASP A 385 -12.75 -23.72 28.84
C ASP A 385 -12.49 -23.01 30.21
N MET A 386 -12.61 -21.68 30.22
CA MET A 386 -12.42 -20.86 31.41
C MET A 386 -13.44 -21.16 32.55
N ASN A 387 -14.58 -21.79 32.23
CA ASN A 387 -15.61 -22.16 33.18
C ASN A 387 -15.37 -23.57 33.76
N GLY A 388 -14.34 -24.27 33.30
CA GLY A 388 -14.02 -25.64 33.74
C GLY A 388 -14.77 -26.75 32.99
N ASN A 389 -15.51 -26.42 31.91
CA ASN A 389 -16.15 -27.42 31.05
C ASN A 389 -15.09 -28.10 30.20
N SER A 390 -15.17 -29.45 30.10
CA SER A 390 -14.21 -30.23 29.31
C SER A 390 -14.86 -30.72 28.01
N TYR A 391 -14.10 -30.69 26.93
CA TYR A 391 -14.50 -31.09 25.60
C TYR A 391 -13.49 -32.07 25.02
N ASP A 392 -13.96 -33.18 24.46
CA ASP A 392 -13.10 -34.10 23.73
C ASP A 392 -12.75 -33.53 22.38
N LEU A 393 -11.49 -33.69 21.98
CA LEU A 393 -11.00 -33.29 20.65
C LEU A 393 -10.89 -34.50 19.74
N THR A 394 -11.38 -34.39 18.51
CA THR A 394 -11.27 -35.44 17.48
C THR A 394 -10.19 -35.07 16.48
N LEU A 395 -9.19 -35.95 16.32
CA LEU A 395 -8.07 -35.72 15.43
C LEU A 395 -8.52 -35.70 13.94
N VAL A 396 -8.11 -34.65 13.23
CA VAL A 396 -8.31 -34.47 11.76
C VAL A 396 -7.00 -34.70 11.02
N SER A 397 -5.90 -34.11 11.50
CA SER A 397 -4.56 -34.26 10.93
C SER A 397 -3.54 -34.37 12.07
N ALA A 398 -2.84 -35.51 12.13
CA ALA A 398 -1.80 -35.73 13.11
C ALA A 398 -0.54 -34.92 12.82
N ASP A 399 -0.18 -34.80 11.54
CA ASP A 399 1.03 -34.09 11.10
C ASP A 399 0.95 -32.57 11.36
N ASP A 400 -0.27 -32.04 11.32
CA ASP A 400 -0.53 -30.61 11.49
C ASP A 400 -1.22 -30.30 12.84
N GLU A 401 -1.47 -31.28 13.68
CA GLU A 401 -2.15 -31.14 14.98
C GLU A 401 -3.49 -30.37 14.88
N TYR A 402 -4.26 -30.64 13.80
CA TYR A 402 -5.63 -30.16 13.63
C TYR A 402 -6.63 -31.13 14.25
N TYR A 403 -7.60 -30.57 14.97
CA TYR A 403 -8.66 -31.29 15.65
C TYR A 403 -10.01 -30.62 15.42
N THR A 404 -11.12 -31.37 15.62
CA THR A 404 -12.46 -30.79 15.77
C THR A 404 -12.91 -30.84 17.21
N ILE A 405 -13.76 -29.88 17.59
CA ILE A 405 -14.44 -29.77 18.87
C ILE A 405 -15.94 -29.62 18.63
N ASN A 406 -16.78 -30.31 19.41
CA ASN A 406 -18.20 -29.96 19.47
C ASN A 406 -18.40 -28.94 20.60
N TYR A 407 -18.57 -27.68 20.22
CA TYR A 407 -18.74 -26.58 21.16
C TYR A 407 -20.13 -25.97 21.01
N ASN A 408 -20.92 -25.97 22.09
CA ASN A 408 -22.31 -25.51 22.09
C ASN A 408 -23.21 -26.16 21.01
N GLY A 409 -22.97 -27.46 20.71
CA GLY A 409 -23.74 -28.23 19.73
C GLY A 409 -23.33 -28.03 18.27
N THR A 410 -22.28 -27.26 18.03
CA THR A 410 -21.71 -27.03 16.68
C THR A 410 -20.27 -27.57 16.64
N GLU A 411 -19.92 -28.20 15.53
CA GLU A 411 -18.55 -28.65 15.30
C GLU A 411 -17.70 -27.52 14.69
N TYR A 412 -16.55 -27.29 15.31
CA TYR A 412 -15.55 -26.33 14.85
C TYR A 412 -14.20 -27.02 14.68
N GLN A 413 -13.41 -26.56 13.72
CA GLN A 413 -12.03 -27.00 13.52
C GLN A 413 -11.09 -26.00 14.18
N GLY A 414 -10.01 -26.52 14.78
CA GLY A 414 -8.95 -25.72 15.38
C GLY A 414 -7.63 -26.48 15.45
N MET A 415 -6.63 -25.84 16.03
CA MET A 415 -5.30 -26.42 16.16
C MET A 415 -4.79 -26.37 17.61
N ILE A 416 -3.93 -27.32 17.95
CA ILE A 416 -3.15 -27.26 19.20
C ILE A 416 -1.93 -26.39 18.95
N ASP A 417 -1.71 -25.38 19.81
CA ASP A 417 -0.63 -24.42 19.70
C ASP A 417 -0.27 -23.86 21.10
N ASN A 418 0.79 -23.06 21.18
CA ASN A 418 1.06 -22.29 22.40
C ASN A 418 0.05 -21.15 22.56
N TYR A 419 -0.22 -20.80 23.82
CA TYR A 419 -1.09 -19.66 24.13
C TYR A 419 -0.48 -18.35 23.59
N ILE A 420 -1.30 -17.60 22.85
CA ILE A 420 -0.94 -16.28 22.32
C ILE A 420 -1.59 -15.22 23.20
N GLU A 421 -0.86 -14.17 23.52
CA GLU A 421 -1.44 -13.03 24.25
C GLU A 421 -2.67 -12.48 23.55
N LEU A 422 -3.70 -12.19 24.32
CA LEU A 422 -4.92 -11.54 23.86
C LEU A 422 -4.84 -10.05 24.18
N ASN A 423 -5.07 -9.21 23.18
CA ASN A 423 -5.31 -7.80 23.40
C ASN A 423 -6.74 -7.46 22.99
N ARG A 424 -7.57 -7.08 23.99
CA ARG A 424 -9.00 -6.83 23.79
C ARG A 424 -9.69 -7.99 23.06
N GLU A 425 -9.46 -9.22 23.54
CA GLU A 425 -10.03 -10.47 23.04
C GLU A 425 -9.46 -10.98 21.69
N TYR A 426 -8.48 -10.27 21.08
CA TYR A 426 -7.85 -10.69 19.84
C TYR A 426 -6.45 -11.28 20.09
N PRO A 427 -6.13 -12.46 19.53
CA PRO A 427 -4.79 -13.01 19.59
C PRO A 427 -3.83 -12.16 18.79
N GLN A 428 -2.66 -11.89 19.37
CA GLN A 428 -1.66 -11.01 18.77
C GLN A 428 -0.75 -11.79 17.82
N PHE A 429 -1.00 -11.67 16.52
CA PHE A 429 -0.04 -12.03 15.49
C PHE A 429 0.52 -10.74 14.90
N TYR A 430 1.69 -10.32 15.38
CA TYR A 430 2.35 -9.14 14.85
C TYR A 430 2.62 -9.27 13.35
N ILE A 431 2.46 -8.16 12.62
CA ILE A 431 2.85 -8.06 11.23
C ILE A 431 4.26 -7.49 11.21
N VAL A 432 5.25 -8.31 10.83
CA VAL A 432 6.66 -7.91 10.85
C VAL A 432 7.24 -7.63 9.45
N LYS A 433 6.45 -7.83 8.38
CA LYS A 433 6.86 -7.48 7.00
C LYS A 433 7.24 -6.01 6.85
N CYS A 434 6.60 -5.13 7.62
CA CYS A 434 6.81 -3.68 7.55
C CYS A 434 7.65 -3.16 8.72
N SER A 435 8.65 -3.94 9.14
CA SER A 435 9.57 -3.58 10.22
C SER A 435 10.92 -4.28 10.04
N ARG A 436 11.89 -3.95 10.88
CA ARG A 436 13.22 -4.58 10.95
C ARG A 436 14.13 -4.31 9.75
N GLU A 437 13.84 -3.33 8.89
CA GLU A 437 14.75 -2.95 7.80
C GLU A 437 16.13 -2.59 8.36
N GLY A 438 17.20 -3.24 7.84
CA GLY A 438 18.55 -3.06 8.37
C GLY A 438 18.69 -3.44 9.86
N GLU A 439 17.80 -4.34 10.35
CA GLU A 439 17.72 -4.76 11.76
C GLU A 439 17.24 -3.67 12.74
N ASP A 440 16.82 -2.49 12.26
CA ASP A 440 16.14 -1.46 13.07
C ASP A 440 14.70 -1.88 13.34
N SER A 441 14.29 -1.95 14.60
CA SER A 441 13.05 -2.63 15.01
C SER A 441 11.80 -2.14 14.32
N GLN A 442 11.68 -0.85 14.01
CA GLN A 442 10.47 -0.25 13.44
C GLN A 442 10.68 0.37 12.06
N LEU A 443 11.90 0.32 11.53
CA LEU A 443 12.21 0.90 10.23
C LEU A 443 11.57 0.10 9.10
N HIS A 444 10.92 0.82 8.19
CA HIS A 444 10.33 0.28 6.97
C HIS A 444 10.28 1.34 5.88
N SER A 445 10.83 1.01 4.73
CA SER A 445 10.69 1.78 3.49
C SER A 445 9.53 1.21 2.67
N PRO A 446 8.38 1.92 2.53
CA PRO A 446 7.25 1.42 1.77
C PRO A 446 7.63 1.05 0.33
N VAL A 447 7.38 -0.20 -0.04
CA VAL A 447 7.66 -0.74 -1.38
C VAL A 447 6.54 -0.34 -2.33
N ILE A 448 6.89 0.34 -3.41
CA ILE A 448 5.96 0.76 -4.45
C ILE A 448 5.91 -0.25 -5.59
N SER A 449 7.08 -0.74 -6.02
CA SER A 449 7.17 -1.76 -7.07
C SER A 449 8.30 -2.73 -6.78
N ARG A 450 8.04 -4.03 -6.93
CA ARG A 450 9.05 -5.09 -6.82
C ARG A 450 8.78 -6.24 -7.80
N LEU A 451 9.80 -7.02 -8.09
CA LEU A 451 9.77 -8.04 -9.13
C LEU A 451 8.69 -9.10 -8.92
N GLY A 452 8.43 -9.52 -7.68
CA GLY A 452 7.38 -10.50 -7.38
C GLY A 452 5.99 -10.05 -7.84
N GLU A 453 5.67 -8.76 -7.70
CA GLU A 453 4.43 -8.19 -8.24
C GLU A 453 4.39 -8.28 -9.77
N ILE A 454 5.50 -8.01 -10.44
CA ILE A 454 5.54 -7.97 -11.90
C ILE A 454 5.24 -9.35 -12.51
N TYR A 455 5.75 -10.43 -11.90
CA TYR A 455 5.35 -11.79 -12.28
C TYR A 455 3.85 -12.02 -12.13
N LEU A 456 3.26 -11.57 -11.02
CA LEU A 456 1.83 -11.71 -10.78
C LEU A 456 0.97 -10.80 -11.67
N ASN A 457 1.46 -9.63 -12.03
CA ASN A 457 0.81 -8.76 -13.02
C ASN A 457 0.77 -9.46 -14.39
N ARG A 458 1.87 -10.10 -14.81
CA ARG A 458 1.94 -10.83 -16.07
C ARG A 458 1.09 -12.10 -16.05
N ALA A 459 1.08 -12.83 -14.93
CA ALA A 459 0.21 -14.01 -14.75
C ALA A 459 -1.27 -13.65 -14.91
N GLU A 460 -1.74 -12.59 -14.25
CA GLU A 460 -3.11 -12.10 -14.37
C GLU A 460 -3.44 -11.66 -15.80
N ALA A 461 -2.55 -10.89 -16.42
CA ALA A 461 -2.73 -10.43 -17.80
C ALA A 461 -2.80 -11.60 -18.79
N TYR A 462 -1.94 -12.61 -18.66
CA TYR A 462 -2.02 -13.85 -19.47
C TYR A 462 -3.34 -14.58 -19.25
N ALA A 463 -3.82 -14.70 -18.00
CA ALA A 463 -5.10 -15.35 -17.72
C ALA A 463 -6.26 -14.59 -18.40
N LYS A 464 -6.27 -13.26 -18.37
CA LYS A 464 -7.26 -12.41 -19.09
C LYS A 464 -7.17 -12.55 -20.62
N LEU A 465 -6.00 -12.90 -21.14
CA LEU A 465 -5.81 -13.23 -22.56
C LEU A 465 -6.22 -14.67 -22.91
N GLY A 466 -6.54 -15.52 -21.90
CA GLY A 466 -6.83 -16.94 -22.08
C GLY A 466 -5.58 -17.81 -22.23
N GLU A 467 -4.38 -17.27 -21.91
CA GLU A 467 -3.09 -17.95 -22.01
C GLU A 467 -2.71 -18.62 -20.68
N TYR A 468 -3.55 -19.56 -20.22
CA TYR A 468 -3.50 -20.11 -18.86
C TYR A 468 -2.18 -20.84 -18.54
N ASP A 469 -1.54 -21.50 -19.51
CA ASP A 469 -0.25 -22.19 -19.28
C ASP A 469 0.87 -21.19 -18.98
N LYS A 470 0.89 -20.03 -19.66
CA LYS A 470 1.84 -18.96 -19.38
C LYS A 470 1.55 -18.31 -18.03
N ALA A 471 0.28 -18.04 -17.74
CA ALA A 471 -0.17 -17.55 -16.45
C ALA A 471 0.25 -18.48 -15.30
N LEU A 472 0.06 -19.81 -15.48
CA LEU A 472 0.46 -20.81 -14.51
C LEU A 472 1.98 -20.87 -14.31
N THR A 473 2.76 -20.65 -15.36
CA THR A 473 4.22 -20.59 -15.26
C THR A 473 4.68 -19.45 -14.34
N ASP A 474 4.14 -18.26 -14.53
CA ASP A 474 4.48 -17.11 -13.68
C ASP A 474 3.96 -17.28 -12.25
N LEU A 475 2.73 -17.77 -12.09
CA LEU A 475 2.15 -18.08 -10.79
C LEU A 475 3.02 -19.08 -10.01
N ASN A 476 3.44 -20.17 -10.67
CA ASN A 476 4.31 -21.17 -10.09
C ASN A 476 5.72 -20.66 -9.79
N THR A 477 6.22 -19.68 -10.53
CA THR A 477 7.50 -19.02 -10.22
C THR A 477 7.45 -18.42 -8.82
N ILE A 478 6.38 -17.70 -8.49
CA ILE A 478 6.20 -17.09 -7.16
C ILE A 478 5.91 -18.16 -6.09
N ARG A 479 5.01 -19.11 -6.37
CA ARG A 479 4.67 -20.17 -5.40
C ARG A 479 5.86 -21.03 -5.04
N ASN A 480 6.62 -21.52 -6.02
CA ASN A 480 7.79 -22.39 -5.79
C ASN A 480 8.93 -21.65 -5.06
N ARG A 481 9.04 -20.32 -5.24
CA ARG A 481 9.96 -19.49 -4.45
C ARG A 481 9.57 -19.48 -2.96
N SER A 482 8.26 -19.47 -2.66
CA SER A 482 7.74 -19.30 -1.30
C SER A 482 7.40 -20.63 -0.61
N ILE A 483 7.01 -21.66 -1.36
CA ILE A 483 6.56 -22.99 -0.84
C ILE A 483 7.34 -24.07 -1.58
N VAL A 484 8.13 -24.85 -0.87
CA VAL A 484 8.91 -25.94 -1.47
C VAL A 484 7.96 -26.94 -2.15
N ASN A 485 8.11 -27.12 -3.46
CA ASN A 485 7.22 -27.93 -4.31
C ASN A 485 5.75 -27.48 -4.26
N GLY A 486 5.49 -26.20 -4.00
CA GLY A 486 4.16 -25.64 -3.86
C GLY A 486 3.44 -25.32 -5.16
N GLY A 487 4.11 -25.47 -6.31
CA GLY A 487 3.54 -25.15 -7.63
C GLY A 487 2.33 -26.01 -7.96
N TYR A 488 1.35 -25.41 -8.62
CA TYR A 488 0.19 -26.13 -9.14
C TYR A 488 0.57 -27.03 -10.33
N PRO A 489 -0.06 -28.20 -10.49
CA PRO A 489 0.22 -29.07 -11.62
C PRO A 489 -0.23 -28.45 -12.95
N ALA A 490 0.35 -28.91 -14.05
CA ALA A 490 -0.02 -28.48 -15.40
C ALA A 490 -1.52 -28.63 -15.65
N GLY A 491 -2.14 -27.65 -16.30
CA GLY A 491 -3.58 -27.61 -16.58
C GLY A 491 -4.47 -27.28 -15.36
N LYS A 492 -3.90 -27.01 -14.18
CA LYS A 492 -4.71 -26.62 -13.00
C LYS A 492 -5.41 -25.29 -13.20
N LEU A 493 -4.73 -24.31 -13.82
CA LEU A 493 -5.27 -22.97 -14.06
C LEU A 493 -6.13 -22.98 -15.33
N ASN A 494 -7.34 -22.45 -15.25
CA ASN A 494 -8.29 -22.37 -16.35
C ASN A 494 -9.27 -21.20 -16.15
N ALA A 495 -10.22 -21.02 -17.08
CA ALA A 495 -11.18 -19.92 -17.02
C ALA A 495 -12.03 -19.89 -15.75
N ASP A 496 -12.36 -21.04 -15.19
CA ASP A 496 -13.29 -21.14 -14.05
C ASP A 496 -12.63 -20.78 -12.71
N ASN A 497 -11.29 -20.89 -12.61
CA ASN A 497 -10.56 -20.72 -11.36
C ASN A 497 -9.41 -19.70 -11.42
N ALA A 498 -9.21 -19.04 -12.56
CA ALA A 498 -8.08 -18.15 -12.74
C ALA A 498 -8.07 -16.99 -11.73
N PHE A 499 -9.23 -16.34 -11.52
CA PHE A 499 -9.32 -15.30 -10.51
C PHE A 499 -8.94 -15.85 -9.13
N GLU A 500 -9.57 -16.93 -8.68
CA GLU A 500 -9.37 -17.48 -7.33
C GLU A 500 -7.90 -17.80 -7.06
N LEU A 501 -7.24 -18.53 -7.96
CA LEU A 501 -5.87 -18.98 -7.73
C LEU A 501 -4.85 -17.82 -7.81
N ILE A 502 -5.05 -16.88 -8.74
CA ILE A 502 -4.16 -15.73 -8.88
C ILE A 502 -4.39 -14.72 -7.75
N ASP A 503 -5.65 -14.48 -7.35
CA ASP A 503 -5.99 -13.59 -6.25
C ASP A 503 -5.40 -14.07 -4.91
N LYS A 504 -5.50 -15.38 -4.61
CA LYS A 504 -4.85 -15.99 -3.44
C LYS A 504 -3.34 -15.74 -3.44
N GLU A 505 -2.67 -15.96 -4.56
CA GLU A 505 -1.23 -15.77 -4.65
C GLU A 505 -0.85 -14.28 -4.53
N ARG A 506 -1.63 -13.38 -5.14
CA ARG A 506 -1.46 -11.93 -4.97
C ARG A 506 -1.69 -11.50 -3.52
N GLN A 507 -2.72 -12.03 -2.86
CA GLN A 507 -3.00 -11.76 -1.45
C GLN A 507 -1.84 -12.18 -0.55
N LEU A 508 -1.28 -13.38 -0.74
CA LEU A 508 -0.13 -13.87 0.02
C LEU A 508 1.14 -13.06 -0.25
N GLU A 509 1.43 -12.82 -1.52
CA GLU A 509 2.67 -12.18 -1.96
C GLU A 509 2.70 -10.69 -1.64
N LEU A 510 1.60 -9.98 -1.91
CA LEU A 510 1.48 -8.52 -1.79
C LEU A 510 0.85 -8.06 -0.47
N ALA A 511 0.60 -8.99 0.49
CA ALA A 511 0.10 -8.62 1.81
C ALA A 511 0.94 -7.50 2.43
N TYR A 512 0.26 -6.56 3.07
CA TYR A 512 0.87 -5.41 3.74
C TYR A 512 1.64 -4.45 2.82
N GLN A 513 1.18 -4.36 1.55
CA GLN A 513 1.70 -3.42 0.55
C GLN A 513 0.61 -2.48 -0.02
N ALA A 514 -0.53 -2.39 0.65
CA ALA A 514 -1.68 -1.52 0.31
C ALA A 514 -2.34 -1.83 -1.05
N GLU A 515 -2.29 -3.07 -1.52
CA GLU A 515 -2.86 -3.46 -2.81
C GLU A 515 -4.18 -4.22 -2.70
N ARG A 516 -4.45 -4.87 -1.56
CA ARG A 516 -5.49 -5.90 -1.42
C ARG A 516 -6.89 -5.48 -1.85
N SER A 517 -7.43 -4.40 -1.32
CA SER A 517 -8.78 -3.96 -1.65
C SER A 517 -8.91 -3.51 -3.11
N TYR A 518 -7.89 -2.86 -3.62
CA TYR A 518 -7.85 -2.43 -5.02
C TYR A 518 -7.82 -3.61 -5.99
N ASP A 519 -7.04 -4.66 -5.70
CA ASP A 519 -6.97 -5.87 -6.53
C ASP A 519 -8.33 -6.56 -6.64
N VAL A 520 -9.07 -6.66 -5.54
CA VAL A 520 -10.40 -7.27 -5.51
C VAL A 520 -11.40 -6.44 -6.32
N PHE A 521 -11.47 -5.13 -6.04
CA PHE A 521 -12.47 -4.26 -6.64
C PHE A 521 -12.24 -4.00 -8.13
N ARG A 522 -10.98 -3.88 -8.59
CA ARG A 522 -10.68 -3.70 -10.02
C ARG A 522 -11.00 -4.94 -10.87
N ASN A 523 -11.13 -6.10 -10.24
CA ASN A 523 -11.56 -7.33 -10.87
C ASN A 523 -13.07 -7.60 -10.72
N GLY A 524 -13.84 -6.66 -10.16
CA GLY A 524 -15.30 -6.73 -10.07
C GLY A 524 -15.82 -7.62 -8.94
N HIS A 525 -14.93 -8.12 -8.07
CA HIS A 525 -15.28 -9.01 -6.97
C HIS A 525 -15.60 -8.27 -5.67
N SER A 526 -16.25 -8.98 -4.75
CA SER A 526 -16.52 -8.49 -3.39
C SER A 526 -15.34 -8.79 -2.47
N LEU A 527 -14.99 -7.82 -1.63
CA LEU A 527 -14.11 -8.03 -0.50
C LEU A 527 -14.91 -8.66 0.64
N THR A 528 -14.54 -9.90 1.03
CA THR A 528 -15.19 -10.62 2.13
C THR A 528 -14.27 -10.70 3.34
N ARG A 529 -14.80 -10.36 4.53
CA ARG A 529 -14.08 -10.29 5.79
C ARG A 529 -14.78 -11.15 6.85
N ASP A 530 -14.97 -12.42 6.51
CA ASP A 530 -15.64 -13.41 7.36
C ASP A 530 -14.67 -13.99 8.41
N TYR A 531 -14.22 -13.13 9.34
CA TYR A 531 -13.36 -13.46 10.47
C TYR A 531 -13.68 -12.54 11.64
N PRO A 532 -13.31 -12.89 12.90
CA PRO A 532 -13.56 -12.03 14.06
C PRO A 532 -12.91 -10.65 13.93
N GLY A 533 -13.67 -9.60 14.23
CA GLY A 533 -13.15 -8.22 14.18
C GLY A 533 -14.24 -7.15 14.26
N PRO A 534 -13.86 -5.89 14.45
CA PRO A 534 -14.80 -4.77 14.57
C PRO A 534 -15.44 -4.35 13.24
N HIS A 535 -15.05 -4.98 12.14
CA HIS A 535 -15.58 -4.74 10.78
C HIS A 535 -16.90 -5.45 10.49
N ASN A 536 -17.46 -6.19 11.43
CA ASN A 536 -18.66 -7.05 11.29
C ASN A 536 -19.91 -6.34 10.71
N GLN A 537 -19.96 -5.01 10.69
CA GLN A 537 -21.04 -4.25 10.02
C GLN A 537 -20.93 -4.28 8.48
N HIS A 538 -19.75 -4.60 7.96
CA HIS A 538 -19.43 -4.65 6.53
C HIS A 538 -18.54 -5.86 6.24
N GLU A 539 -19.05 -7.06 6.50
CA GLU A 539 -18.36 -8.31 6.20
C GLU A 539 -18.14 -8.48 4.70
N GLU A 540 -19.09 -8.03 3.89
CA GLU A 540 -18.97 -7.97 2.44
C GLU A 540 -19.02 -6.52 1.95
N VAL A 541 -18.04 -6.12 1.12
CA VAL A 541 -18.05 -4.86 0.38
C VAL A 541 -17.97 -5.19 -1.11
N LYS A 542 -19.04 -4.88 -1.83
CA LYS A 542 -19.15 -5.15 -3.28
C LYS A 542 -18.37 -4.12 -4.09
N ALA A 543 -17.76 -4.53 -5.20
CA ALA A 543 -17.10 -3.59 -6.12
C ALA A 543 -18.02 -2.49 -6.66
N SER A 544 -19.34 -2.73 -6.65
CA SER A 544 -20.36 -1.75 -7.04
C SER A 544 -20.74 -0.76 -5.93
N ASP A 545 -20.32 -0.98 -4.69
CA ASP A 545 -20.66 -0.12 -3.55
C ASP A 545 -20.00 1.27 -3.69
N TYR A 546 -20.73 2.35 -3.29
CA TYR A 546 -20.19 3.70 -3.34
C TYR A 546 -18.96 3.87 -2.45
N ARG A 547 -18.85 3.11 -1.37
CA ARG A 547 -17.73 3.13 -0.41
C ARG A 547 -16.41 2.56 -0.95
N VAL A 548 -16.40 2.00 -2.15
CA VAL A 548 -15.16 1.57 -2.83
C VAL A 548 -14.25 2.76 -3.11
N THR A 549 -14.82 3.93 -3.40
CA THR A 549 -14.06 5.17 -3.58
C THR A 549 -13.97 5.97 -2.28
N TYR A 550 -12.90 6.74 -2.13
CA TYR A 550 -12.74 7.67 -1.01
C TYR A 550 -13.46 8.98 -1.29
N TYR A 551 -13.93 9.64 -0.23
CA TYR A 551 -14.45 11.00 -0.36
C TYR A 551 -13.33 12.00 -0.64
N ILE A 552 -13.61 12.97 -1.52
CA ILE A 552 -12.75 14.16 -1.63
C ILE A 552 -12.79 14.87 -0.27
N PRO A 553 -11.64 15.22 0.32
CA PRO A 553 -11.60 15.87 1.62
C PRO A 553 -12.37 17.19 1.63
N GLN A 554 -13.19 17.41 2.65
CA GLN A 554 -14.02 18.62 2.72
C GLN A 554 -13.17 19.91 2.72
N ASN A 555 -12.01 19.89 3.39
CA ASN A 555 -11.10 21.03 3.39
C ASN A 555 -10.53 21.31 1.99
N ALA A 556 -10.26 20.27 1.21
CA ALA A 556 -9.82 20.43 -0.16
C ALA A 556 -10.92 21.10 -1.02
N ILE A 557 -12.18 20.65 -0.88
CA ILE A 557 -13.33 21.27 -1.56
C ILE A 557 -13.48 22.74 -1.17
N ASN A 558 -13.40 23.04 0.12
CA ASN A 558 -13.57 24.41 0.63
C ASN A 558 -12.47 25.37 0.17
N ALA A 559 -11.26 24.88 -0.02
CA ALA A 559 -10.10 25.68 -0.44
C ALA A 559 -9.88 25.72 -1.96
N TYR A 560 -10.64 24.93 -2.73
CA TYR A 560 -10.41 24.78 -4.16
C TYR A 560 -10.84 26.02 -4.94
N PRO A 561 -9.97 26.59 -5.78
CA PRO A 561 -10.32 27.77 -6.58
C PRO A 561 -11.10 27.36 -7.83
N GLY A 562 -12.36 27.01 -7.66
CA GLY A 562 -13.25 26.51 -8.69
C GLY A 562 -14.26 25.51 -8.13
N THR A 563 -14.77 24.63 -8.96
CA THR A 563 -15.64 23.54 -8.56
C THR A 563 -14.80 22.28 -8.31
N LEU A 564 -15.01 21.61 -7.17
CA LEU A 564 -14.41 20.31 -6.89
C LEU A 564 -15.52 19.35 -6.45
N THR A 565 -16.00 18.55 -7.39
CA THR A 565 -17.16 17.68 -7.21
C THR A 565 -16.84 16.50 -6.28
N GLN A 566 -17.72 16.27 -5.30
CA GLN A 566 -17.62 15.13 -4.36
C GLN A 566 -17.98 13.80 -5.03
N ASN A 567 -17.47 12.70 -4.51
CA ASN A 567 -17.92 11.35 -4.84
C ASN A 567 -19.33 11.05 -4.30
N PRO A 568 -20.09 10.12 -4.92
CA PRO A 568 -21.40 9.70 -4.41
C PRO A 568 -21.35 9.28 -2.94
N THR A 569 -22.43 9.63 -2.20
CA THR A 569 -22.60 9.30 -0.79
C THR A 569 -23.52 8.09 -0.57
N ASP A 570 -24.08 7.57 -1.65
CA ASP A 570 -24.91 6.36 -1.68
C ASP A 570 -24.83 5.67 -3.04
N ASN A 571 -25.40 4.48 -3.14
CA ASN A 571 -25.34 3.66 -4.35
C ASN A 571 -26.18 4.20 -5.51
N SER A 572 -27.10 5.13 -5.30
CA SER A 572 -27.92 5.71 -6.37
C SER A 572 -27.12 6.65 -7.28
N GLY A 573 -26.04 7.24 -6.74
CA GLY A 573 -25.13 8.10 -7.49
C GLY A 573 -23.99 7.36 -8.22
N VAL A 574 -23.88 6.03 -8.07
CA VAL A 574 -22.79 5.25 -8.66
C VAL A 574 -23.06 4.93 -10.12
N ILE A 575 -22.10 5.24 -11.01
CA ILE A 575 -22.17 4.93 -12.43
C ILE A 575 -21.32 3.68 -12.70
N LEU A 576 -21.94 2.59 -13.15
CA LEU A 576 -21.25 1.33 -13.41
C LEU A 576 -21.03 1.06 -14.91
N LYS A 577 -21.83 1.70 -15.80
CA LYS A 577 -21.80 1.49 -17.26
C LYS A 577 -21.99 2.81 -18.01
#